data_8fbb3a727c79fcfd315c0c9570f5d216
#
_entry.id   8fbb3a727c79fcfd315c0c9570f5d216
#
_cell.length_a   1.000
_cell.length_b   1.000
_cell.length_c   1.000
_cell.angle_alpha   90.00
_cell.angle_beta   90.00
_cell.angle_gamma   90.00
#
_symmetry.space_group_name_H-M   'P 1'
#
loop_
_entity.id
_entity.type
_entity.pdbx_description
1 polymer ?
#
loop_
_entity_poly.entity_id
_entity_poly.type
_entity_poly.pdbx_seq_one_letter_code
_entity_poly.pdbx_strand_id
1 'polypeptide(L)'
;PFNPLVPPPSPLREGRDEAFNMLLKLYDKNNNPQDLQRIIDILNDGGLIIYPTDTMYAIGCHGLKERAIERICRIKEIDPRKNNLSIICYDLSSISEYAKVDNNVFKLMKHNLPGPFTFILNGTNRLPKIFRNRKEVGIRMPDNNISREIARLLDAPIMTTTLPYEEHEDLEYMTDPELIDEKFGDIVDLVIDGGIGGIEPSTVVKCTDNELEIVRQGKGWLEEN
;
A
#
# COMPACT_ATOMS: atom_id res chain seq x y z
N PRO A 1 -0.25 32.31 -7.46
CA PRO A 1 0.73 31.54 -8.19
C PRO A 1 0.35 30.08 -8.05
N PHE A 2 0.00 29.44 -9.17
CA PHE A 2 -0.35 28.02 -9.22
C PHE A 2 0.94 27.22 -8.93
N ASN A 3 0.92 26.42 -7.88
CA ASN A 3 2.00 25.43 -7.64
C ASN A 3 1.70 24.19 -8.49
N PRO A 4 2.45 23.91 -9.57
CA PRO A 4 2.16 22.79 -10.48
C PRO A 4 2.38 21.39 -9.86
N LEU A 5 2.87 21.31 -8.62
CA LEU A 5 3.16 20.07 -7.90
C LEU A 5 1.98 19.57 -7.05
N VAL A 6 0.90 20.36 -6.92
CA VAL A 6 -0.28 19.90 -6.16
C VAL A 6 -1.27 19.30 -7.15
N PRO A 7 -1.53 17.99 -7.11
CA PRO A 7 -2.58 17.38 -7.91
C PRO A 7 -3.95 18.03 -7.56
N PRO A 8 -4.90 18.07 -8.48
CA PRO A 8 -6.23 18.58 -8.17
C PRO A 8 -6.85 17.76 -7.03
N PRO A 9 -7.65 18.39 -6.16
CA PRO A 9 -8.32 17.71 -5.06
C PRO A 9 -9.12 16.51 -5.56
N SER A 10 -9.26 15.51 -4.71
CA SER A 10 -10.05 14.32 -5.00
C SER A 10 -11.48 14.70 -5.43
N PRO A 11 -12.05 14.09 -6.49
CA PRO A 11 -13.43 14.35 -6.89
C PRO A 11 -14.46 14.03 -5.79
N LEU A 12 -14.09 13.26 -4.78
CA LEU A 12 -14.92 12.98 -3.61
C LEU A 12 -14.95 14.15 -2.60
N ARG A 13 -14.11 15.16 -2.79
CA ARG A 13 -14.08 16.37 -1.94
C ARG A 13 -15.02 17.50 -2.39
N GLU A 14 -15.36 17.56 -3.67
CA GLU A 14 -16.32 18.57 -4.14
C GLU A 14 -17.72 18.25 -3.61
N GLY A 15 -18.10 18.86 -2.47
CA GLY A 15 -19.43 18.73 -1.88
C GLY A 15 -19.47 18.15 -0.45
N ARG A 16 -18.36 18.00 0.23
CA ARG A 16 -18.33 17.61 1.66
C ARG A 16 -18.42 18.86 2.55
N ASP A 17 -19.41 18.85 3.45
CA ASP A 17 -19.47 19.78 4.57
C ASP A 17 -18.18 19.71 5.40
N GLU A 18 -17.74 20.85 5.92
CA GLU A 18 -16.47 21.08 6.66
C GLU A 18 -16.28 20.24 7.97
N ALA A 19 -17.15 19.28 8.23
CA ALA A 19 -17.17 18.47 9.46
C ALA A 19 -16.61 17.04 9.29
N PHE A 20 -16.10 16.65 8.13
CA PHE A 20 -15.55 15.30 7.95
C PHE A 20 -14.07 15.26 8.34
N ASN A 21 -13.81 14.80 9.57
CA ASN A 21 -12.47 14.51 10.06
C ASN A 21 -11.79 13.51 9.12
N MET A 22 -10.70 13.93 8.49
CA MET A 22 -9.95 13.13 7.50
C MET A 22 -9.04 12.11 8.18
N LEU A 23 -8.74 12.32 9.47
CA LEU A 23 -7.99 11.41 10.31
C LEU A 23 -8.95 10.46 11.03
N LEU A 24 -8.85 9.17 10.73
CA LEU A 24 -9.69 8.12 11.32
C LEU A 24 -8.83 7.20 12.18
N LYS A 25 -9.11 7.15 13.48
CA LYS A 25 -8.39 6.25 14.38
C LYS A 25 -8.89 4.81 14.27
N LEU A 26 -7.96 3.90 14.04
CA LEU A 26 -8.18 2.46 14.12
C LEU A 26 -7.22 1.82 15.13
N TYR A 27 -7.63 0.67 15.62
CA TYR A 27 -6.90 -0.14 16.59
C TYR A 27 -6.51 -1.48 15.96
N ASP A 28 -5.59 -2.17 16.60
CA ASP A 28 -5.18 -3.51 16.16
C ASP A 28 -6.34 -4.52 16.08
N LYS A 29 -7.35 -4.35 16.93
CA LYS A 29 -8.55 -5.22 17.00
C LYS A 29 -9.79 -4.42 17.42
N ASN A 30 -10.95 -4.99 17.13
CA ASN A 30 -12.25 -4.50 17.57
C ASN A 30 -12.61 -3.09 17.05
N ASN A 31 -12.27 -2.82 15.79
CA ASN A 31 -12.64 -1.58 15.14
C ASN A 31 -14.15 -1.51 14.88
N ASN A 32 -14.69 -0.28 14.89
CA ASN A 32 -16.08 -0.04 14.59
C ASN A 32 -16.39 -0.48 13.15
N PRO A 33 -17.38 -1.36 12.90
CA PRO A 33 -17.74 -1.79 11.55
C PRO A 33 -18.12 -0.64 10.61
N GLN A 34 -18.68 0.45 11.11
CA GLN A 34 -19.05 1.62 10.30
C GLN A 34 -17.80 2.35 9.79
N ASP A 35 -16.74 2.45 10.61
CA ASP A 35 -15.48 3.06 10.22
C ASP A 35 -14.76 2.21 9.17
N LEU A 36 -14.77 0.89 9.35
CA LEU A 36 -14.23 -0.03 8.36
C LEU A 36 -15.02 0.04 7.04
N GLN A 37 -16.35 0.08 7.10
CA GLN A 37 -17.18 0.21 5.91
C GLN A 37 -16.91 1.51 5.17
N ARG A 38 -16.74 2.63 5.88
CA ARG A 38 -16.36 3.92 5.28
C ARG A 38 -15.05 3.82 4.48
N ILE A 39 -14.04 3.13 5.01
CA ILE A 39 -12.78 2.92 4.30
C ILE A 39 -13.01 2.12 3.01
N ILE A 40 -13.81 1.05 3.10
CA ILE A 40 -14.12 0.20 1.96
C ILE A 40 -14.90 0.96 0.88
N ASP A 41 -15.84 1.81 1.27
CA ASP A 41 -16.60 2.66 0.34
C ASP A 41 -15.67 3.64 -0.38
N ILE A 42 -14.76 4.31 0.35
CA ILE A 42 -13.75 5.19 -0.23
C ILE A 42 -12.90 4.45 -1.29
N LEU A 43 -12.39 3.27 -0.95
CA LEU A 43 -11.59 2.47 -1.86
C LEU A 43 -12.40 1.99 -3.08
N ASN A 44 -13.64 1.58 -2.87
CA ASN A 44 -14.55 1.16 -3.93
C ASN A 44 -14.93 2.33 -4.86
N ASP A 45 -14.94 3.54 -4.38
CA ASP A 45 -15.17 4.75 -5.19
C ASP A 45 -13.90 5.23 -5.92
N GLY A 46 -12.76 4.54 -5.70
CA GLY A 46 -11.47 4.88 -6.32
C GLY A 46 -10.71 5.96 -5.56
N GLY A 47 -11.05 6.15 -4.29
CA GLY A 47 -10.34 7.02 -3.36
C GLY A 47 -8.98 6.48 -2.96
N LEU A 48 -8.18 7.37 -2.38
CA LEU A 48 -6.85 7.08 -1.86
C LEU A 48 -6.87 7.14 -0.34
N ILE A 49 -6.19 6.20 0.30
CA ILE A 49 -6.01 6.19 1.75
C ILE A 49 -4.52 6.19 2.11
N ILE A 50 -4.20 6.77 3.28
CA ILE A 50 -2.93 6.56 3.95
C ILE A 50 -3.20 5.69 5.17
N TYR A 51 -2.36 4.69 5.39
CA TYR A 51 -2.60 3.68 6.43
C TYR A 51 -1.29 3.11 6.98
N PRO A 52 -1.31 2.61 8.24
CA PRO A 52 -0.15 1.99 8.87
C PRO A 52 0.17 0.62 8.25
N THR A 53 1.46 0.27 8.27
CA THR A 53 1.94 -1.09 8.02
C THR A 53 2.90 -1.52 9.12
N ASP A 54 3.48 -2.70 9.00
CA ASP A 54 4.54 -3.21 9.87
C ASP A 54 5.91 -2.55 9.63
N THR A 55 6.02 -1.69 8.62
CA THR A 55 7.23 -0.95 8.25
C THR A 55 7.01 0.55 8.37
N MET A 56 6.58 1.20 7.31
CA MET A 56 6.29 2.63 7.22
C MET A 56 4.81 2.83 6.90
N TYR A 57 4.28 4.03 7.17
CA TYR A 57 3.00 4.42 6.61
C TYR A 57 3.03 4.35 5.08
N ALA A 58 1.93 3.94 4.50
CA ALA A 58 1.80 3.77 3.07
C ALA A 58 0.58 4.51 2.52
N ILE A 59 0.68 4.94 1.27
CA ILE A 59 -0.46 5.39 0.47
C ILE A 59 -0.94 4.22 -0.39
N GLY A 60 -2.26 4.05 -0.47
CA GLY A 60 -2.84 2.98 -1.27
C GLY A 60 -4.23 3.29 -1.81
N CYS A 61 -4.64 2.44 -2.72
CA CYS A 61 -5.95 2.46 -3.36
C CYS A 61 -6.40 1.05 -3.71
N HIS A 62 -7.63 0.92 -4.16
CA HIS A 62 -8.14 -0.36 -4.69
C HIS A 62 -7.28 -0.82 -5.88
N GLY A 63 -6.59 -1.96 -5.73
CA GLY A 63 -5.57 -2.45 -6.66
C GLY A 63 -6.08 -2.90 -8.02
N LEU A 64 -7.40 -2.96 -8.24
CA LEU A 64 -8.02 -3.27 -9.52
C LEU A 64 -8.59 -2.03 -10.23
N LYS A 65 -8.50 -0.84 -9.63
CA LYS A 65 -8.98 0.42 -10.21
C LYS A 65 -7.83 1.21 -10.86
N GLU A 66 -7.68 1.07 -12.17
CA GLU A 66 -6.55 1.65 -12.93
C GLU A 66 -6.41 3.16 -12.73
N ARG A 67 -7.53 3.92 -12.73
CA ARG A 67 -7.50 5.37 -12.52
C ARG A 67 -6.98 5.77 -11.12
N ALA A 68 -7.31 5.00 -10.08
CA ALA A 68 -6.82 5.25 -8.73
C ALA A 68 -5.31 4.97 -8.63
N ILE A 69 -4.84 3.89 -9.29
CA ILE A 69 -3.42 3.55 -9.37
C ILE A 69 -2.65 4.66 -10.11
N GLU A 70 -3.19 5.18 -11.22
CA GLU A 70 -2.59 6.30 -11.96
C GLU A 70 -2.49 7.57 -11.12
N ARG A 71 -3.47 7.83 -10.23
CA ARG A 71 -3.39 8.96 -9.27
C ARG A 71 -2.19 8.80 -8.34
N ILE A 72 -2.00 7.61 -7.75
CA ILE A 72 -0.84 7.33 -6.88
C ILE A 72 0.47 7.46 -7.67
N CYS A 73 0.54 6.92 -8.88
CA CYS A 73 1.72 7.05 -9.73
C CYS A 73 2.09 8.52 -9.99
N ARG A 74 1.10 9.39 -10.18
CA ARG A 74 1.34 10.84 -10.35
C ARG A 74 1.82 11.50 -9.06
N ILE A 75 1.20 11.19 -7.90
CA ILE A 75 1.59 11.74 -6.59
C ILE A 75 3.04 11.34 -6.25
N LYS A 76 3.43 10.11 -6.58
CA LYS A 76 4.76 9.56 -6.31
C LYS A 76 5.76 9.82 -7.42
N GLU A 77 5.35 10.43 -8.55
CA GLU A 77 6.16 10.59 -9.75
C GLU A 77 6.74 9.27 -10.27
N ILE A 78 5.98 8.17 -10.10
CA ILE A 78 6.37 6.83 -10.53
C ILE A 78 5.95 6.62 -11.99
N ASP A 79 6.90 6.23 -12.84
CA ASP A 79 6.59 5.66 -14.16
C ASP A 79 6.38 4.14 -14.01
N PRO A 80 5.14 3.63 -14.15
CA PRO A 80 4.84 2.21 -14.00
C PRO A 80 5.49 1.33 -15.09
N ARG A 81 6.06 1.92 -16.13
CA ARG A 81 6.84 1.20 -17.15
C ARG A 81 8.26 0.91 -16.68
N LYS A 82 8.77 1.67 -15.72
CA LYS A 82 10.14 1.58 -15.20
C LYS A 82 10.20 0.98 -13.80
N ASN A 83 9.11 1.08 -13.04
CA ASN A 83 9.07 0.67 -11.65
C ASN A 83 8.03 -0.45 -11.45
N ASN A 84 8.37 -1.41 -10.60
CA ASN A 84 7.41 -2.41 -10.15
C ASN A 84 6.42 -1.77 -9.18
N LEU A 85 5.13 -2.02 -9.41
CA LEU A 85 4.07 -1.66 -8.47
C LEU A 85 3.87 -2.80 -7.47
N SER A 86 3.49 -2.45 -6.26
CA SER A 86 3.25 -3.43 -5.19
C SER A 86 1.77 -3.45 -4.79
N ILE A 87 1.34 -4.63 -4.34
CA ILE A 87 0.00 -4.84 -3.77
C ILE A 87 0.09 -5.51 -2.41
N ILE A 88 -0.87 -5.19 -1.53
CA ILE A 88 -1.12 -5.92 -0.29
C ILE A 88 -2.21 -6.94 -0.56
N CYS A 89 -1.93 -8.18 -0.15
CA CYS A 89 -2.88 -9.28 -0.06
C CYS A 89 -3.13 -9.61 1.42
N TYR A 90 -4.33 -10.09 1.76
CA TYR A 90 -4.68 -10.36 3.15
C TYR A 90 -4.20 -11.74 3.62
N ASP A 91 -4.03 -12.69 2.71
CA ASP A 91 -3.52 -14.04 2.99
C ASP A 91 -2.73 -14.63 1.82
N LEU A 92 -2.10 -15.79 2.06
CA LEU A 92 -1.30 -16.48 1.05
C LEU A 92 -2.15 -17.03 -0.11
N SER A 93 -3.43 -17.35 0.12
CA SER A 93 -4.33 -17.89 -0.91
C SER A 93 -4.65 -16.81 -1.94
N SER A 94 -4.93 -15.59 -1.48
CA SER A 94 -5.23 -14.46 -2.35
C SER A 94 -4.03 -14.03 -3.21
N ILE A 95 -2.80 -14.30 -2.78
CA ILE A 95 -1.60 -13.99 -3.57
C ILE A 95 -1.60 -14.75 -4.90
N SER A 96 -1.99 -16.03 -4.91
CA SER A 96 -1.98 -16.87 -6.12
C SER A 96 -2.95 -16.40 -7.21
N GLU A 97 -3.90 -15.55 -6.88
CA GLU A 97 -4.78 -14.91 -7.87
C GLU A 97 -4.03 -13.85 -8.70
N TYR A 98 -3.10 -13.13 -8.08
CA TYR A 98 -2.44 -11.96 -8.65
C TYR A 98 -1.00 -12.19 -9.07
N ALA A 99 -0.35 -13.22 -8.54
CA ALA A 99 1.03 -13.57 -8.85
C ALA A 99 1.22 -15.08 -9.07
N LYS A 100 2.18 -15.43 -9.93
CA LYS A 100 2.59 -16.82 -10.14
C LYS A 100 3.56 -17.20 -9.03
N VAL A 101 3.20 -18.21 -8.25
CA VAL A 101 3.96 -18.70 -7.11
C VAL A 101 4.27 -20.17 -7.31
N ASP A 102 5.53 -20.54 -7.42
CA ASP A 102 5.95 -21.94 -7.41
C ASP A 102 6.07 -22.48 -5.97
N ASN A 103 6.26 -23.78 -5.82
CA ASN A 103 6.28 -24.44 -4.51
C ASN A 103 7.43 -23.96 -3.60
N ASN A 104 8.59 -23.59 -4.16
CA ASN A 104 9.72 -23.15 -3.35
C ASN A 104 9.49 -21.72 -2.85
N VAL A 105 9.04 -20.85 -3.74
CA VAL A 105 8.67 -19.48 -3.40
C VAL A 105 7.50 -19.48 -2.41
N PHE A 106 6.52 -20.37 -2.57
CA PHE A 106 5.42 -20.49 -1.61
C PHE A 106 5.90 -20.87 -0.20
N LYS A 107 6.82 -21.84 -0.08
CA LYS A 107 7.41 -22.21 1.20
C LYS A 107 8.16 -21.03 1.83
N LEU A 108 9.00 -20.35 1.03
CA LEU A 108 9.75 -19.17 1.48
C LEU A 108 8.79 -18.08 1.99
N MET A 109 7.74 -17.76 1.24
CA MET A 109 6.75 -16.77 1.63
C MET A 109 6.01 -17.18 2.92
N LYS A 110 5.67 -18.46 3.06
CA LYS A 110 4.99 -18.97 4.25
C LYS A 110 5.82 -18.84 5.54
N HIS A 111 7.16 -18.89 5.45
CA HIS A 111 8.04 -18.68 6.60
C HIS A 111 8.20 -17.19 6.95
N ASN A 112 8.10 -16.30 5.97
CA ASN A 112 8.42 -14.89 6.12
C ASN A 112 7.20 -13.95 6.15
N LEU A 113 6.01 -14.47 5.84
CA LEU A 113 4.76 -13.69 5.81
C LEU A 113 3.72 -14.25 6.82
N PRO A 114 2.97 -13.37 7.50
CA PRO A 114 3.01 -11.91 7.42
C PRO A 114 4.31 -11.35 7.97
N GLY A 115 4.83 -10.28 7.36
CA GLY A 115 6.09 -9.69 7.79
C GLY A 115 6.59 -8.57 6.86
N PRO A 116 7.72 -7.94 7.23
CA PRO A 116 8.23 -6.73 6.61
C PRO A 116 8.95 -7.01 5.28
N PHE A 117 8.30 -7.75 4.40
CA PHE A 117 8.85 -8.15 3.10
C PHE A 117 7.99 -7.67 1.94
N THR A 118 8.66 -7.49 0.79
CA THR A 118 8.04 -7.31 -0.53
C THR A 118 8.64 -8.35 -1.47
N PHE A 119 7.86 -9.33 -1.88
CA PHE A 119 8.28 -10.35 -2.84
C PHE A 119 7.92 -9.90 -4.26
N ILE A 120 8.91 -9.74 -5.14
CA ILE A 120 8.70 -9.44 -6.56
C ILE A 120 8.48 -10.76 -7.29
N LEU A 121 7.31 -10.92 -7.87
CA LEU A 121 6.84 -12.12 -8.57
C LEU A 121 6.31 -11.78 -9.95
N ASN A 122 6.21 -12.79 -10.83
CA ASN A 122 5.51 -12.63 -12.09
C ASN A 122 4.00 -12.47 -11.86
N GLY A 123 3.43 -11.36 -12.34
CA GLY A 123 2.01 -11.06 -12.19
C GLY A 123 1.13 -11.95 -13.09
N THR A 124 -0.14 -12.12 -12.69
CA THR A 124 -1.18 -12.77 -13.50
C THR A 124 -1.98 -11.74 -14.31
N ASN A 125 -2.87 -12.26 -15.17
CA ASN A 125 -3.79 -11.43 -15.96
C ASN A 125 -4.97 -10.85 -15.14
N ARG A 126 -5.10 -11.21 -13.88
CA ARG A 126 -6.08 -10.64 -12.95
C ARG A 126 -5.79 -9.17 -12.64
N LEU A 127 -4.51 -8.79 -12.64
CA LEU A 127 -4.11 -7.40 -12.41
C LEU A 127 -4.42 -6.51 -13.62
N PRO A 128 -4.75 -5.21 -13.40
CA PRO A 128 -4.94 -4.21 -14.44
C PRO A 128 -3.75 -4.09 -15.40
N LYS A 129 -4.00 -3.52 -16.57
CA LYS A 129 -2.96 -3.38 -17.62
C LYS A 129 -1.72 -2.62 -17.15
N ILE A 130 -1.89 -1.65 -16.25
CA ILE A 130 -0.80 -0.84 -15.71
C ILE A 130 0.29 -1.71 -15.04
N PHE A 131 -0.08 -2.81 -14.39
CA PHE A 131 0.88 -3.78 -13.81
C PHE A 131 1.62 -4.60 -14.87
N ARG A 132 1.01 -4.78 -16.05
CA ARG A 132 1.56 -5.66 -17.11
C ARG A 132 2.75 -5.03 -17.83
N ASN A 133 2.99 -3.74 -17.65
CA ASN A 133 4.12 -3.06 -18.28
C ASN A 133 5.47 -3.71 -17.92
N ARG A 134 5.61 -4.17 -16.67
CA ARG A 134 6.82 -4.84 -16.16
C ARG A 134 6.68 -6.35 -16.07
N LYS A 135 5.47 -6.90 -16.22
CA LYS A 135 5.14 -8.32 -15.98
C LYS A 135 5.42 -8.81 -14.55
N GLU A 136 5.94 -7.97 -13.71
CA GLU A 136 6.27 -8.24 -12.32
C GLU A 136 5.40 -7.40 -11.40
N VAL A 137 5.10 -7.93 -10.22
CA VAL A 137 4.35 -7.26 -9.15
C VAL A 137 5.03 -7.52 -7.82
N GLY A 138 5.15 -6.48 -6.99
CA GLY A 138 5.55 -6.62 -5.59
C GLY A 138 4.36 -7.12 -4.77
N ILE A 139 4.56 -8.18 -4.00
CA ILE A 139 3.55 -8.75 -3.11
C ILE A 139 3.95 -8.45 -1.67
N ARG A 140 3.02 -7.91 -0.91
CA ARG A 140 3.15 -7.69 0.52
C ARG A 140 2.01 -8.37 1.28
N MET A 141 2.31 -8.86 2.46
CA MET A 141 1.36 -9.25 3.50
C MET A 141 1.91 -8.75 4.84
N PRO A 142 1.68 -7.47 5.18
CA PRO A 142 2.25 -6.86 6.37
C PRO A 142 1.80 -7.55 7.66
N ASP A 143 2.68 -7.65 8.64
CA ASP A 143 2.29 -8.02 10.01
C ASP A 143 1.67 -6.81 10.73
N ASN A 144 0.55 -6.37 10.18
CA ASN A 144 -0.27 -5.27 10.69
C ASN A 144 -1.74 -5.61 10.47
N ASN A 145 -2.50 -5.75 11.55
CA ASN A 145 -3.89 -6.19 11.46
C ASN A 145 -4.79 -5.18 10.75
N ILE A 146 -4.55 -3.87 10.89
CA ILE A 146 -5.36 -2.83 10.24
C ILE A 146 -5.28 -2.99 8.72
N SER A 147 -4.08 -3.00 8.15
CA SER A 147 -3.90 -3.11 6.70
C SER A 147 -4.40 -4.42 6.13
N ARG A 148 -4.23 -5.54 6.85
CA ARG A 148 -4.76 -6.85 6.43
C ARG A 148 -6.29 -6.93 6.54
N GLU A 149 -6.88 -6.34 7.57
CA GLU A 149 -8.35 -6.31 7.73
C GLU A 149 -9.01 -5.50 6.61
N ILE A 150 -8.43 -4.35 6.26
CA ILE A 150 -8.91 -3.53 5.15
C ILE A 150 -8.84 -4.34 3.83
N ALA A 151 -7.71 -4.99 3.53
CA ALA A 151 -7.57 -5.80 2.32
C ALA A 151 -8.56 -6.97 2.30
N ARG A 152 -8.80 -7.62 3.44
CA ARG A 152 -9.77 -8.71 3.57
C ARG A 152 -11.21 -8.25 3.35
N LEU A 153 -11.59 -7.12 3.92
CA LEU A 153 -12.95 -6.57 3.76
C LEU A 153 -13.20 -6.00 2.36
N LEU A 154 -12.15 -5.47 1.73
CA LEU A 154 -12.22 -5.00 0.35
C LEU A 154 -12.42 -6.16 -0.64
N ASP A 155 -12.05 -7.38 -0.24
CA ASP A 155 -12.04 -8.58 -1.11
C ASP A 155 -11.27 -8.35 -2.42
N ALA A 156 -10.24 -7.53 -2.35
CA ALA A 156 -9.37 -7.15 -3.47
C ALA A 156 -8.00 -6.71 -2.95
N PRO A 157 -6.94 -6.74 -3.77
CA PRO A 157 -5.64 -6.26 -3.37
C PRO A 157 -5.66 -4.73 -3.21
N ILE A 158 -4.87 -4.23 -2.28
CA ILE A 158 -4.60 -2.79 -2.16
C ILE A 158 -3.30 -2.50 -2.90
N MET A 159 -3.34 -1.69 -3.97
CA MET A 159 -2.10 -1.13 -4.53
C MET A 159 -1.46 -0.24 -3.48
N THR A 160 -0.19 -0.40 -3.23
CA THR A 160 0.54 0.22 -2.12
C THR A 160 1.89 0.77 -2.55
N THR A 161 2.27 1.90 -1.96
CA THR A 161 3.61 2.45 -2.01
C THR A 161 3.89 3.28 -0.76
N THR A 162 5.16 3.56 -0.45
CA THR A 162 5.54 4.45 0.65
C THR A 162 5.08 5.87 0.38
N LEU A 163 4.91 6.68 1.43
CA LEU A 163 4.64 8.11 1.29
C LEU A 163 5.76 8.81 0.50
N PRO A 164 5.46 9.90 -0.24
CA PRO A 164 6.48 10.79 -0.77
C PRO A 164 7.34 11.34 0.39
N TYR A 165 8.65 11.30 0.26
CA TYR A 165 9.59 11.77 1.28
C TYR A 165 10.77 12.48 0.61
N GLU A 166 11.16 13.61 1.16
CA GLU A 166 12.37 14.34 0.79
C GLU A 166 13.43 14.18 1.89
N GLU A 167 14.71 14.05 1.51
CA GLU A 167 15.81 13.76 2.44
C GLU A 167 16.01 14.83 3.56
N HIS A 168 15.41 16.00 3.40
CA HIS A 168 15.54 17.12 4.34
C HIS A 168 14.30 17.29 5.25
N GLU A 169 13.31 16.41 5.13
CA GLU A 169 12.10 16.46 5.94
C GLU A 169 12.28 15.78 7.30
N ASP A 170 11.56 16.31 8.30
CA ASP A 170 11.48 15.65 9.60
C ASP A 170 10.79 14.31 9.49
N LEU A 171 11.41 13.28 10.06
CA LEU A 171 10.90 11.89 10.01
C LEU A 171 9.52 11.75 10.68
N GLU A 172 9.14 12.68 11.55
CA GLU A 172 7.82 12.71 12.19
C GLU A 172 6.69 12.81 11.18
N TYR A 173 6.88 13.56 10.06
CA TYR A 173 5.93 13.61 8.95
C TYR A 173 5.77 12.29 8.16
N MET A 174 6.54 11.27 8.52
CA MET A 174 6.45 9.91 7.98
C MET A 174 5.94 8.90 9.01
N THR A 175 5.90 9.25 10.28
CA THR A 175 5.63 8.34 11.40
C THR A 175 4.41 8.72 12.22
N ASP A 176 4.17 10.02 12.43
CA ASP A 176 3.05 10.54 13.21
C ASP A 176 1.83 10.75 12.31
N PRO A 177 0.70 10.05 12.54
CA PRO A 177 -0.48 10.16 11.70
C PRO A 177 -1.12 11.55 11.68
N GLU A 178 -0.99 12.36 12.75
CA GLU A 178 -1.51 13.73 12.78
C GLU A 178 -0.70 14.62 11.83
N LEU A 179 0.64 14.52 11.86
CA LEU A 179 1.52 15.24 10.94
C LEU A 179 1.41 14.73 9.50
N ILE A 180 1.19 13.43 9.32
CA ILE A 180 0.89 12.84 8.01
C ILE A 180 -0.41 13.43 7.43
N ASP A 181 -1.46 13.57 8.26
CA ASP A 181 -2.72 14.18 7.83
C ASP A 181 -2.55 15.68 7.51
N GLU A 182 -1.81 16.41 8.31
CA GLU A 182 -1.47 17.81 8.04
C GLU A 182 -0.81 17.96 6.66
N LYS A 183 0.14 17.10 6.32
CA LYS A 183 0.92 17.18 5.09
C LYS A 183 0.17 16.64 3.86
N PHE A 184 -0.49 15.50 3.99
CA PHE A 184 -1.03 14.73 2.87
C PHE A 184 -2.57 14.69 2.83
N GLY A 185 -3.23 15.14 3.90
CA GLY A 185 -4.68 15.08 4.00
C GLY A 185 -5.41 15.73 2.82
N ASP A 186 -4.81 16.75 2.18
CA ASP A 186 -5.40 17.43 1.02
C ASP A 186 -5.31 16.63 -0.29
N ILE A 187 -4.43 15.67 -0.39
CA ILE A 187 -4.22 14.89 -1.63
C ILE A 187 -4.79 13.48 -1.59
N VAL A 188 -5.21 13.00 -0.40
CA VAL A 188 -5.87 11.70 -0.21
C VAL A 188 -7.30 11.88 0.30
N ASP A 189 -8.07 10.80 0.31
CA ASP A 189 -9.47 10.83 0.74
C ASP A 189 -9.63 10.49 2.23
N LEU A 190 -8.63 9.82 2.83
CA LEU A 190 -8.61 9.47 4.25
C LEU A 190 -7.19 9.17 4.72
N VAL A 191 -6.86 9.60 5.94
CA VAL A 191 -5.69 9.15 6.70
C VAL A 191 -6.16 8.28 7.86
N ILE A 192 -5.57 7.10 8.02
CA ILE A 192 -5.88 6.15 9.09
C ILE A 192 -4.80 6.26 10.16
N ASP A 193 -5.18 6.71 11.35
CA ASP A 193 -4.32 6.71 12.52
C ASP A 193 -4.31 5.31 13.15
N GLY A 194 -3.22 4.60 13.00
CA GLY A 194 -2.92 3.32 13.68
C GLY A 194 -1.81 3.45 14.72
N GLY A 195 -1.50 4.68 15.17
CA GLY A 195 -0.38 4.99 16.07
C GLY A 195 0.90 5.35 15.31
N ILE A 196 1.96 5.56 16.06
CA ILE A 196 3.27 5.95 15.49
C ILE A 196 3.82 4.83 14.61
N GLY A 197 4.18 5.16 13.38
CA GLY A 197 4.73 4.26 12.39
C GLY A 197 6.25 4.08 12.50
N GLY A 198 6.78 3.17 11.68
CA GLY A 198 8.22 2.96 11.53
C GLY A 198 8.84 3.81 10.43
N ILE A 199 10.17 3.78 10.36
CA ILE A 199 10.97 4.47 9.33
C ILE A 199 11.75 3.50 8.44
N GLU A 200 11.84 2.24 8.81
CA GLU A 200 12.54 1.23 8.01
C GLU A 200 11.61 0.67 6.93
N PRO A 201 12.06 0.64 5.66
CA PRO A 201 11.28 0.04 4.59
C PRO A 201 11.30 -1.50 4.66
N SER A 202 10.44 -2.14 3.88
CA SER A 202 10.44 -3.60 3.73
C SER A 202 11.71 -4.09 3.04
N THR A 203 12.14 -5.30 3.37
CA THR A 203 13.13 -6.05 2.58
C THR A 203 12.48 -6.48 1.27
N VAL A 204 13.17 -6.24 0.15
CA VAL A 204 12.66 -6.57 -1.20
C VAL A 204 13.39 -7.80 -1.71
N VAL A 205 12.64 -8.85 -1.96
CA VAL A 205 13.13 -10.14 -2.44
C VAL A 205 12.56 -10.41 -3.82
N LYS A 206 13.42 -10.54 -4.83
CA LYS A 206 13.01 -10.90 -6.17
C LYS A 206 13.03 -12.42 -6.34
N CYS A 207 11.88 -12.98 -6.76
CA CYS A 207 11.68 -14.41 -6.98
C CYS A 207 11.08 -14.63 -8.37
N THR A 208 11.82 -14.24 -9.41
CA THR A 208 11.45 -14.42 -10.82
C THR A 208 12.52 -15.22 -11.52
N ASP A 209 12.18 -15.90 -12.62
CA ASP A 209 13.11 -16.64 -13.49
C ASP A 209 13.92 -17.74 -12.76
N ASN A 210 13.35 -18.34 -11.68
CA ASN A 210 13.99 -19.30 -10.77
C ASN A 210 15.22 -18.74 -10.02
N GLU A 211 15.33 -17.43 -9.91
CA GLU A 211 16.37 -16.76 -9.12
C GLU A 211 15.77 -16.15 -7.85
N LEU A 212 16.55 -16.22 -6.78
CA LEU A 212 16.27 -15.56 -5.49
C LEU A 212 17.32 -14.48 -5.28
N GLU A 213 16.90 -13.22 -5.21
CA GLU A 213 17.78 -12.08 -5.00
C GLU A 213 17.20 -11.12 -3.97
N ILE A 214 18.00 -10.72 -2.98
CA ILE A 214 17.65 -9.61 -2.08
C ILE A 214 18.03 -8.30 -2.80
N VAL A 215 17.04 -7.68 -3.44
CA VAL A 215 17.22 -6.42 -4.19
C VAL A 215 17.45 -5.24 -3.25
N ARG A 216 16.86 -5.27 -2.07
CA ARG A 216 17.04 -4.27 -1.01
C ARG A 216 16.89 -4.92 0.35
N GLN A 217 17.92 -4.78 1.19
CA GLN A 217 17.79 -5.09 2.61
C GLN A 217 17.01 -3.96 3.30
N GLY A 218 15.99 -4.32 4.04
CA GLY A 218 15.20 -3.44 4.90
C GLY A 218 15.02 -4.08 6.27
N LYS A 219 13.87 -3.85 6.90
CA LYS A 219 13.57 -4.30 8.28
C LYS A 219 13.57 -5.82 8.46
N GLY A 220 13.17 -6.58 7.44
CA GLY A 220 13.08 -8.05 7.54
C GLY A 220 14.41 -8.75 7.22
N TRP A 221 14.73 -9.78 8.01
CA TRP A 221 15.80 -10.71 7.70
C TRP A 221 15.18 -11.99 7.14
N LEU A 222 15.54 -12.32 5.89
CA LEU A 222 14.94 -13.44 5.18
C LEU A 222 15.38 -14.77 5.80
N GLU A 223 14.40 -15.59 6.17
CA GLU A 223 14.62 -16.97 6.62
C GLU A 223 14.46 -17.92 5.43
N GLU A 224 15.56 -18.52 5.00
CA GLU A 224 15.62 -19.56 3.96
C GLU A 224 15.58 -20.94 4.64
N ASN A 225 14.47 -21.69 4.49
CA ASN A 225 14.35 -23.07 4.97
C ASN A 225 13.98 -24.02 3.82
#